data_c2d26c54a1eaf70a21ede54df547d9eb
#
_entry.id   c2d26c54a1eaf70a21ede54df547d9eb
#
_cell.length_a   1.000
_cell.length_b   1.000
_cell.length_c   1.000
_cell.angle_alpha   90.00
_cell.angle_beta   90.00
_cell.angle_gamma   90.00
#
_symmetry.space_group_name_H-M   'P 1'
#
loop_
_entity.id
_entity.type
_entity.pdbx_description
1 polymer ?
#
loop_
_entity_poly.entity_id
_entity_poly.type
_entity_poly.pdbx_seq_one_letter_code
_entity_poly.pdbx_strand_id
1 'polypeptide(L)'
;MIASVPEVSLDKILEILSNDNICGISGFAINENARELLAIKSLCQNNDITVNTFEPAIPWEEFKLNSDGHVTVVVQDYKTDEVLMVAYMNEEAYNTTLKTGKMTYYSRSRDELWVKGETSGHIQYVKSLTADCDKDTILAKVSQIGAACHTGSRSCFFHEIMAKEYEETNPLKVFEQVFDVIKDRKIHPKEGSYTNYLFDKGIDKILKKLGEEATEIVIAAKNPNANEIKYEISDFMYHMMVLMAEKNITWEEITSELAHR
;
A
#
# COMPACT_ATOMS: atom_id res chain seq x y z
N MET A 1 27.20 3.91 18.30
CA MET A 1 26.29 5.04 18.69
C MET A 1 25.30 5.25 17.56
N ILE A 2 24.02 5.55 17.84
CA ILE A 2 23.04 5.97 16.85
C ILE A 2 22.98 7.48 16.86
N ALA A 3 23.22 8.12 15.70
CA ALA A 3 23.16 9.57 15.58
C ALA A 3 21.77 10.02 15.08
N SER A 4 21.27 11.15 15.61
CA SER A 4 20.05 11.79 15.12
C SER A 4 20.40 12.88 14.10
N VAL A 5 19.78 12.82 12.92
CA VAL A 5 20.03 13.78 11.83
C VAL A 5 18.79 14.65 11.63
N PRO A 6 18.84 15.94 12.05
CA PRO A 6 17.69 16.82 11.98
C PRO A 6 17.45 17.43 10.59
N GLU A 7 18.46 17.43 9.71
CA GLU A 7 18.40 18.05 8.38
C GLU A 7 18.40 17.00 7.27
N VAL A 8 17.62 17.26 6.23
CA VAL A 8 17.54 16.41 5.02
C VAL A 8 18.71 16.77 4.10
N SER A 9 19.91 16.25 4.40
CA SER A 9 21.10 16.43 3.57
C SER A 9 21.82 15.10 3.41
N LEU A 10 21.94 14.63 2.15
CA LEU A 10 22.64 13.38 1.84
C LEU A 10 24.13 13.48 2.19
N ASP A 11 24.77 14.63 1.95
CA ASP A 11 26.19 14.84 2.28
C ASP A 11 26.43 14.70 3.78
N LYS A 12 25.52 15.25 4.59
CA LYS A 12 25.60 15.16 6.05
C LYS A 12 25.34 13.74 6.56
N ILE A 13 24.47 12.99 5.90
CA ILE A 13 24.26 11.56 6.18
C ILE A 13 25.56 10.78 5.92
N LEU A 14 26.21 11.01 4.78
CA LEU A 14 27.47 10.38 4.45
C LEU A 14 28.59 10.75 5.43
N GLU A 15 28.72 12.03 5.77
CA GLU A 15 29.70 12.53 6.75
C GLU A 15 29.54 11.83 8.11
N ILE A 16 28.30 11.74 8.61
CA ILE A 16 28.00 11.11 9.89
C ILE A 16 28.30 9.62 9.86
N LEU A 17 27.87 8.92 8.79
CA LEU A 17 28.06 7.48 8.65
C LEU A 17 29.52 7.07 8.34
N SER A 18 30.36 8.00 7.90
CA SER A 18 31.80 7.77 7.72
C SER A 18 32.56 7.71 9.05
N ASN A 19 31.91 7.96 10.17
CA ASN A 19 32.53 7.87 11.50
C ASN A 19 32.37 6.45 12.08
N ASP A 20 33.44 5.74 12.28
CA ASP A 20 33.49 4.35 12.78
C ASP A 20 32.79 4.12 14.12
N ASN A 21 32.58 5.18 14.91
CA ASN A 21 31.87 5.09 16.19
C ASN A 21 30.33 5.14 16.05
N ILE A 22 29.84 5.38 14.81
CA ILE A 22 28.40 5.46 14.52
C ILE A 22 27.95 4.17 13.82
N CYS A 23 27.06 3.43 14.47
CA CYS A 23 26.49 2.19 13.93
C CYS A 23 25.14 2.38 13.25
N GLY A 24 24.61 3.61 13.21
CA GLY A 24 23.34 3.92 12.56
C GLY A 24 22.90 5.37 12.76
N ILE A 25 21.94 5.77 11.96
CA ILE A 25 21.31 7.09 12.01
C ILE A 25 19.80 6.96 12.17
N SER A 26 19.18 7.96 12.80
CA SER A 26 17.74 8.06 12.99
C SER A 26 17.31 9.54 12.91
N GLY A 27 16.01 9.79 13.01
CA GLY A 27 15.47 11.14 13.11
C GLY A 27 14.83 11.62 11.80
N PHE A 28 14.56 12.93 11.74
CA PHE A 28 13.77 13.56 10.69
C PHE A 28 14.32 13.29 9.28
N ALA A 29 15.63 13.41 9.08
CA ALA A 29 16.26 13.18 7.77
C ALA A 29 15.99 11.76 7.23
N ILE A 30 15.95 10.75 8.09
CA ILE A 30 15.66 9.36 7.68
C ILE A 30 14.17 9.17 7.40
N ASN A 31 13.31 9.74 8.24
CA ASN A 31 11.85 9.63 8.06
C ASN A 31 11.38 10.28 6.75
N GLU A 32 11.89 11.46 6.42
CA GLU A 32 11.59 12.15 5.16
C GLU A 32 12.11 11.38 3.93
N ASN A 33 13.24 10.68 4.08
CA ASN A 33 13.83 9.86 3.02
C ASN A 33 13.46 8.37 3.12
N ALA A 34 12.43 7.99 3.88
CA ALA A 34 12.08 6.59 4.12
C ALA A 34 11.83 5.77 2.84
N ARG A 35 11.36 6.42 1.78
CA ARG A 35 11.12 5.80 0.46
C ARG A 35 12.39 5.62 -0.37
N GLU A 36 13.46 6.35 -0.06
CA GLU A 36 14.73 6.35 -0.78
C GLU A 36 15.85 5.61 -0.02
N LEU A 37 15.52 4.91 1.06
CA LEU A 37 16.53 4.29 1.94
C LEU A 37 17.48 3.33 1.21
N LEU A 38 17.00 2.57 0.22
CA LEU A 38 17.84 1.68 -0.57
C LEU A 38 18.81 2.47 -1.46
N ALA A 39 18.36 3.57 -2.07
CA ALA A 39 19.22 4.45 -2.84
C ALA A 39 20.29 5.11 -1.95
N ILE A 40 19.91 5.54 -0.75
CA ILE A 40 20.85 6.08 0.25
C ILE A 40 21.89 5.03 0.66
N LYS A 41 21.49 3.78 0.89
CA LYS A 41 22.42 2.69 1.20
C LYS A 41 23.39 2.41 0.04
N SER A 42 22.91 2.42 -1.20
CA SER A 42 23.76 2.29 -2.37
C SER A 42 24.76 3.45 -2.50
N LEU A 43 24.32 4.68 -2.17
CA LEU A 43 25.21 5.83 -2.14
C LEU A 43 26.28 5.70 -1.06
N CYS A 44 25.93 5.17 0.14
CA CYS A 44 26.89 4.85 1.20
C CYS A 44 27.96 3.86 0.70
N GLN A 45 27.55 2.77 0.05
CA GLN A 45 28.48 1.78 -0.50
C GLN A 45 29.43 2.38 -1.55
N ASN A 46 28.92 3.27 -2.43
CA ASN A 46 29.74 3.96 -3.43
C ASN A 46 30.78 4.91 -2.80
N ASN A 47 30.64 5.24 -1.51
CA ASN A 47 31.57 6.06 -0.72
C ASN A 47 32.31 5.22 0.35
N ASP A 48 32.47 3.93 0.12
CA ASP A 48 33.19 2.99 1.00
C ASP A 48 32.62 2.89 2.42
N ILE A 49 31.36 3.29 2.64
CA ILE A 49 30.66 3.16 3.93
C ILE A 49 29.94 1.82 3.97
N THR A 50 30.33 0.97 4.92
CA THR A 50 29.69 -0.34 5.12
C THR A 50 28.27 -0.17 5.68
N VAL A 51 27.28 -0.63 4.91
CA VAL A 51 25.87 -0.62 5.32
C VAL A 51 25.23 -1.96 4.99
N ASN A 52 24.24 -2.37 5.77
CA ASN A 52 23.44 -3.55 5.46
C ASN A 52 22.61 -3.30 4.20
N THR A 53 22.89 -4.04 3.14
CA THR A 53 22.10 -4.07 1.91
C THR A 53 21.30 -5.36 1.83
N PHE A 54 20.25 -5.35 1.03
CA PHE A 54 19.53 -6.57 0.72
C PHE A 54 20.26 -7.26 -0.43
N GLU A 55 20.81 -8.42 -0.15
CA GLU A 55 21.21 -9.34 -1.21
C GLU A 55 20.00 -10.18 -1.58
N PRO A 56 19.76 -10.41 -2.88
CA PRO A 56 18.64 -11.23 -3.30
C PRO A 56 18.87 -12.69 -2.88
N ALA A 57 17.84 -13.31 -2.32
CA ALA A 57 17.86 -14.73 -1.99
C ALA A 57 17.89 -15.62 -3.26
N ILE A 58 17.49 -15.07 -4.41
CA ILE A 58 17.48 -15.73 -5.72
C ILE A 58 18.31 -14.87 -6.66
N PRO A 59 19.51 -15.31 -7.07
CA PRO A 59 20.31 -14.61 -8.07
C PRO A 59 19.66 -14.72 -9.45
N TRP A 60 20.03 -13.78 -10.35
CA TRP A 60 19.41 -13.71 -11.67
C TRP A 60 19.51 -15.00 -12.49
N GLU A 61 20.61 -15.71 -12.39
CA GLU A 61 20.92 -16.94 -13.13
C GLU A 61 19.97 -18.10 -12.79
N GLU A 62 19.25 -18.01 -11.69
CA GLU A 62 18.28 -19.02 -11.30
C GLU A 62 16.89 -18.82 -11.92
N PHE A 63 16.63 -17.66 -12.54
CA PHE A 63 15.37 -17.42 -13.20
C PHE A 63 15.28 -18.14 -14.54
N LYS A 64 14.11 -18.69 -14.81
CA LYS A 64 13.78 -19.28 -16.10
C LYS A 64 13.26 -18.20 -17.04
N LEU A 65 14.14 -17.70 -17.87
CA LEU A 65 13.83 -16.61 -18.80
C LEU A 65 12.99 -17.08 -19.98
N ASN A 66 12.19 -16.19 -20.52
CA ASN A 66 11.49 -16.41 -21.78
C ASN A 66 12.46 -16.40 -22.99
N SER A 67 11.95 -16.59 -24.21
CA SER A 67 12.76 -16.61 -25.44
C SER A 67 13.55 -15.33 -25.69
N ASP A 68 13.11 -14.22 -25.12
CA ASP A 68 13.72 -12.91 -25.30
C ASP A 68 14.69 -12.54 -24.16
N GLY A 69 14.95 -13.49 -23.26
CA GLY A 69 15.88 -13.30 -22.13
C GLY A 69 15.28 -12.47 -20.97
N HIS A 70 13.96 -12.48 -20.83
CA HIS A 70 13.26 -11.70 -19.80
C HIS A 70 12.48 -12.60 -18.85
N VAL A 71 12.26 -12.11 -17.63
CA VAL A 71 11.30 -12.66 -16.67
C VAL A 71 10.04 -11.81 -16.68
N THR A 72 8.88 -12.44 -16.55
CA THR A 72 7.59 -11.75 -16.39
C THR A 72 7.47 -11.18 -14.99
N VAL A 73 6.90 -10.00 -14.86
CA VAL A 73 6.64 -9.36 -13.55
C VAL A 73 5.18 -9.00 -13.44
N VAL A 74 4.49 -9.63 -12.51
CA VAL A 74 3.15 -9.25 -12.09
C VAL A 74 3.27 -8.24 -10.95
N VAL A 75 2.67 -7.07 -11.11
CA VAL A 75 2.77 -5.98 -10.14
C VAL A 75 1.46 -5.84 -9.38
N GLN A 76 1.55 -5.87 -8.07
CA GLN A 76 0.42 -5.85 -7.14
C GLN A 76 0.58 -4.72 -6.13
N ASP A 77 -0.49 -4.02 -5.80
CA ASP A 77 -0.48 -3.09 -4.68
C ASP A 77 -0.35 -3.86 -3.35
N TYR A 78 0.59 -3.44 -2.50
CA TYR A 78 0.92 -4.20 -1.28
C TYR A 78 -0.14 -4.13 -0.18
N LYS A 79 -1.04 -3.13 -0.22
CA LYS A 79 -2.12 -2.95 0.76
C LYS A 79 -3.42 -3.59 0.31
N THR A 80 -3.76 -3.42 -0.96
CA THR A 80 -5.07 -3.82 -1.48
C THR A 80 -5.05 -5.17 -2.19
N ASP A 81 -3.85 -5.72 -2.45
CA ASP A 81 -3.61 -6.90 -3.29
C ASP A 81 -4.18 -6.78 -4.72
N GLU A 82 -4.51 -5.55 -5.14
CA GLU A 82 -4.95 -5.27 -6.51
C GLU A 82 -3.82 -5.47 -7.50
N VAL A 83 -4.05 -6.24 -8.56
CA VAL A 83 -3.10 -6.37 -9.67
C VAL A 83 -3.11 -5.10 -10.50
N LEU A 84 -1.97 -4.44 -10.57
CA LEU A 84 -1.82 -3.13 -11.20
C LEU A 84 -1.42 -3.21 -12.67
N MET A 85 -0.45 -4.05 -12.99
CA MET A 85 0.08 -4.20 -14.34
C MET A 85 0.94 -5.46 -14.48
N VAL A 86 1.31 -5.78 -15.71
CA VAL A 86 2.35 -6.76 -16.03
C VAL A 86 3.44 -6.06 -16.84
N ALA A 87 4.69 -6.39 -16.56
CA ALA A 87 5.86 -5.89 -17.26
C ALA A 87 6.93 -6.98 -17.36
N TYR A 88 8.11 -6.62 -17.86
CA TYR A 88 9.24 -7.54 -18.03
C TYR A 88 10.51 -6.95 -17.44
N MET A 89 11.38 -7.84 -16.95
CA MET A 89 12.72 -7.46 -16.50
C MET A 89 13.76 -8.29 -17.26
N ASN A 90 14.87 -7.66 -17.59
CA ASN A 90 16.16 -8.29 -17.83
C ASN A 90 17.00 -8.21 -16.57
N GLU A 91 18.20 -8.74 -16.59
CA GLU A 91 19.13 -8.74 -15.45
C GLU A 91 19.42 -7.33 -14.92
N GLU A 92 19.64 -6.38 -15.81
CA GLU A 92 19.95 -4.99 -15.45
C GLU A 92 18.75 -4.32 -14.76
N ALA A 93 17.51 -4.55 -15.24
CA ALA A 93 16.29 -4.05 -14.62
C ALA A 93 16.11 -4.65 -13.21
N TYR A 94 16.35 -5.95 -13.05
CA TYR A 94 16.30 -6.65 -11.77
C TYR A 94 17.30 -6.06 -10.77
N ASN A 95 18.56 -5.98 -11.14
CA ASN A 95 19.63 -5.45 -10.29
C ASN A 95 19.40 -3.97 -9.94
N THR A 96 18.92 -3.15 -10.90
CA THR A 96 18.58 -1.75 -10.65
C THR A 96 17.41 -1.62 -9.67
N THR A 97 16.38 -2.47 -9.80
CA THR A 97 15.26 -2.51 -8.86
C THR A 97 15.72 -2.84 -7.44
N LEU A 98 16.57 -3.86 -7.26
CA LEU A 98 17.13 -4.22 -5.95
C LEU A 98 17.96 -3.10 -5.35
N LYS A 99 18.79 -2.45 -6.17
CA LYS A 99 19.68 -1.37 -5.76
C LYS A 99 18.94 -0.10 -5.35
N THR A 100 17.87 0.26 -6.08
CA THR A 100 17.16 1.53 -5.90
C THR A 100 15.91 1.43 -5.06
N GLY A 101 15.30 0.24 -4.97
CA GLY A 101 13.98 0.04 -4.38
C GLY A 101 12.83 0.59 -5.22
N LYS A 102 13.12 1.06 -6.43
CA LYS A 102 12.14 1.53 -7.41
C LYS A 102 12.00 0.51 -8.52
N MET A 103 10.75 0.18 -8.89
CA MET A 103 10.51 -0.77 -9.97
C MET A 103 11.10 -0.24 -11.27
N THR A 104 12.06 -0.97 -11.78
CA THR A 104 12.69 -0.78 -13.09
C THR A 104 12.34 -1.96 -13.97
N TYR A 105 11.91 -1.70 -15.17
CA TYR A 105 11.48 -2.68 -16.15
C TYR A 105 12.30 -2.59 -17.42
N TYR A 106 12.17 -3.61 -18.25
CA TYR A 106 12.68 -3.60 -19.61
C TYR A 106 11.54 -3.42 -20.61
N SER A 107 11.61 -2.37 -21.41
CA SER A 107 10.62 -2.08 -22.45
C SER A 107 10.99 -2.82 -23.72
N ARG A 108 10.31 -3.93 -24.04
CA ARG A 108 10.53 -4.72 -25.27
C ARG A 108 10.32 -3.93 -26.55
N SER A 109 9.41 -2.94 -26.57
CA SER A 109 9.11 -2.14 -27.74
C SER A 109 10.10 -1.01 -27.99
N ARG A 110 10.76 -0.50 -26.91
CA ARG A 110 11.76 0.58 -27.00
C ARG A 110 13.18 0.08 -26.90
N ASP A 111 13.34 -1.18 -26.49
CA ASP A 111 14.63 -1.85 -26.28
C ASP A 111 15.50 -1.11 -25.25
N GLU A 112 14.89 -0.66 -24.15
CA GLU A 112 15.56 0.13 -23.12
C GLU A 112 15.01 -0.13 -21.71
N LEU A 113 15.82 0.21 -20.71
CA LEU A 113 15.38 0.23 -19.32
C LEU A 113 14.35 1.33 -19.10
N TRP A 114 13.41 1.07 -18.23
CA TRP A 114 12.36 1.99 -17.87
C TRP A 114 12.10 1.99 -16.36
N VAL A 115 12.49 3.06 -15.70
CA VAL A 115 12.13 3.30 -14.29
C VAL A 115 10.68 3.77 -14.22
N LYS A 116 9.84 3.02 -13.54
CA LYS A 116 8.41 3.34 -13.44
C LYS A 116 8.20 4.67 -12.73
N GLY A 117 7.55 5.58 -13.43
CA GLY A 117 7.23 6.91 -12.89
C GLY A 117 8.33 7.95 -12.99
N GLU A 118 9.45 7.67 -13.63
CA GLU A 118 10.55 8.62 -13.79
C GLU A 118 10.10 9.96 -14.41
N THR A 119 9.25 9.90 -15.44
CA THR A 119 8.71 11.10 -16.11
C THR A 119 7.40 11.58 -15.50
N SER A 120 6.52 10.67 -15.10
CA SER A 120 5.16 11.00 -14.66
C SER A 120 5.03 11.26 -13.15
N GLY A 121 6.04 10.94 -12.34
CA GLY A 121 5.96 10.93 -10.89
C GLY A 121 5.20 9.74 -10.30
N HIS A 122 4.59 8.87 -11.13
CA HIS A 122 3.82 7.70 -10.70
C HIS A 122 4.75 6.51 -10.37
N ILE A 123 5.61 6.69 -9.36
CA ILE A 123 6.65 5.74 -8.97
C ILE A 123 6.06 4.52 -8.27
N GLN A 124 6.71 3.38 -8.44
CA GLN A 124 6.44 2.14 -7.73
C GLN A 124 7.60 1.81 -6.80
N TYR A 125 7.38 1.91 -5.48
CA TYR A 125 8.37 1.53 -4.48
C TYR A 125 8.19 0.07 -4.08
N VAL A 126 9.25 -0.71 -4.17
CA VAL A 126 9.24 -2.15 -3.84
C VAL A 126 8.95 -2.35 -2.36
N LYS A 127 8.05 -3.28 -2.07
CA LYS A 127 7.80 -3.83 -0.73
C LYS A 127 8.29 -5.25 -0.61
N SER A 128 8.04 -6.08 -1.63
CA SER A 128 8.62 -7.42 -1.76
C SER A 128 8.68 -7.85 -3.21
N LEU A 129 9.64 -8.72 -3.52
CA LEU A 129 9.74 -9.46 -4.77
C LEU A 129 9.76 -10.95 -4.42
N THR A 130 8.89 -11.72 -5.04
CA THR A 130 8.77 -13.16 -4.81
C THR A 130 8.71 -13.86 -6.16
N ALA A 131 9.55 -14.87 -6.37
CA ALA A 131 9.45 -15.72 -7.55
C ALA A 131 8.35 -16.76 -7.36
N ASP A 132 7.72 -17.17 -8.46
CA ASP A 132 6.80 -18.30 -8.44
C ASP A 132 7.53 -19.65 -8.33
N CYS A 133 6.79 -20.76 -8.42
CA CYS A 133 7.31 -22.10 -8.11
C CYS A 133 8.39 -22.59 -9.06
N ASP A 134 8.41 -22.15 -10.33
CA ASP A 134 9.41 -22.55 -11.34
C ASP A 134 10.29 -21.37 -11.80
N LYS A 135 10.19 -20.24 -11.09
CA LYS A 135 11.05 -19.04 -11.24
C LYS A 135 10.97 -18.40 -12.63
N ASP A 136 9.84 -18.48 -13.32
CA ASP A 136 9.63 -17.80 -14.61
C ASP A 136 8.86 -16.49 -14.47
N THR A 137 8.29 -16.22 -13.28
CA THR A 137 7.48 -15.05 -12.99
C THR A 137 7.84 -14.47 -11.62
N ILE A 138 7.89 -13.14 -11.53
CA ILE A 138 8.08 -12.39 -10.28
C ILE A 138 6.76 -11.73 -9.90
N LEU A 139 6.29 -11.96 -8.68
CA LEU A 139 5.26 -11.14 -8.03
C LEU A 139 5.96 -9.99 -7.31
N ALA A 140 5.73 -8.77 -7.78
CA ALA A 140 6.22 -7.54 -7.15
C ALA A 140 5.09 -6.87 -6.37
N LYS A 141 5.17 -6.88 -5.04
CA LYS A 141 4.31 -6.04 -4.19
C LYS A 141 4.92 -4.67 -4.06
N VAL A 142 4.15 -3.63 -4.40
CA VAL A 142 4.65 -2.26 -4.49
C VAL A 142 3.74 -1.27 -3.76
N SER A 143 4.33 -0.16 -3.29
CA SER A 143 3.60 1.06 -2.95
C SER A 143 3.50 1.91 -4.21
N GLN A 144 2.32 1.94 -4.83
CA GLN A 144 2.05 2.71 -6.05
C GLN A 144 1.73 4.17 -5.71
N ILE A 145 2.44 5.10 -6.33
CA ILE A 145 2.10 6.53 -6.30
C ILE A 145 1.28 6.86 -7.55
N GLY A 146 0.08 7.40 -7.37
CA GLY A 146 -0.81 7.76 -8.48
C GLY A 146 -1.25 6.55 -9.32
N ALA A 147 -1.44 6.75 -10.62
CA ALA A 147 -1.92 5.74 -11.56
C ALA A 147 -0.80 4.80 -12.04
N ALA A 148 -1.07 3.50 -12.08
CA ALA A 148 -0.13 2.56 -12.69
C ALA A 148 -0.19 2.62 -14.23
N CYS A 149 -1.37 2.83 -14.80
CA CYS A 149 -1.56 2.89 -16.23
C CYS A 149 -1.22 4.27 -16.82
N HIS A 150 -0.67 4.29 -18.05
CA HIS A 150 -0.40 5.52 -18.80
C HIS A 150 -1.68 6.29 -19.19
N THR A 151 -2.84 5.64 -19.18
CA THR A 151 -4.15 6.27 -19.41
C THR A 151 -4.66 7.07 -18.23
N GLY A 152 -3.98 7.02 -17.08
CA GLY A 152 -4.43 7.60 -15.82
C GLY A 152 -5.26 6.66 -14.95
N SER A 153 -5.54 5.44 -15.42
CA SER A 153 -6.21 4.42 -14.61
C SER A 153 -5.28 3.86 -13.53
N ARG A 154 -5.85 3.53 -12.34
CA ARG A 154 -5.09 2.93 -11.24
C ARG A 154 -4.46 1.61 -11.65
N SER A 155 -5.18 0.75 -12.35
CA SER A 155 -4.72 -0.53 -12.89
C SER A 155 -4.77 -0.54 -14.42
N CYS A 156 -3.95 -1.38 -15.05
CA CYS A 156 -4.00 -1.64 -16.48
C CYS A 156 -5.13 -2.62 -16.87
N PHE A 157 -5.74 -3.29 -15.90
CA PHE A 157 -6.77 -4.32 -16.13
C PHE A 157 -8.17 -3.73 -16.02
N PHE A 158 -8.62 -3.02 -17.05
CA PHE A 158 -9.93 -2.38 -17.11
C PHE A 158 -10.73 -2.71 -18.40
N HIS A 159 -10.19 -3.54 -19.28
CA HIS A 159 -10.92 -4.06 -20.44
C HIS A 159 -11.45 -5.45 -20.13
N GLU A 160 -12.74 -5.53 -19.81
CA GLU A 160 -13.39 -6.80 -19.58
C GLU A 160 -13.47 -7.60 -20.90
N ILE A 161 -13.00 -8.84 -20.88
CA ILE A 161 -13.08 -9.76 -22.01
C ILE A 161 -14.37 -10.60 -21.91
N MET A 162 -14.68 -11.06 -20.71
CA MET A 162 -15.86 -11.84 -20.40
C MET A 162 -16.16 -11.73 -18.92
N ALA A 163 -17.40 -11.42 -18.57
CA ALA A 163 -17.91 -11.58 -17.23
C ALA A 163 -19.03 -12.63 -17.23
N LYS A 164 -19.11 -13.39 -16.16
CA LYS A 164 -20.26 -14.21 -15.82
C LYS A 164 -21.01 -13.51 -14.70
N GLU A 165 -22.33 -13.60 -14.69
CA GLU A 165 -23.10 -13.03 -13.59
C GLU A 165 -22.64 -13.66 -12.26
N TYR A 166 -22.14 -12.83 -11.37
CA TYR A 166 -21.68 -13.19 -10.02
C TYR A 166 -21.85 -11.99 -9.10
N GLU A 167 -21.87 -12.24 -7.79
CA GLU A 167 -21.86 -11.16 -6.81
C GLU A 167 -20.49 -10.46 -6.86
N GLU A 168 -20.46 -9.21 -7.35
CA GLU A 168 -19.23 -8.41 -7.43
C GLU A 168 -18.71 -7.92 -6.08
N THR A 169 -19.50 -8.10 -5.02
CA THR A 169 -19.18 -7.61 -3.69
C THR A 169 -17.98 -8.36 -3.11
N ASN A 170 -16.84 -7.69 -3.01
CA ASN A 170 -15.72 -8.18 -2.25
C ASN A 170 -15.94 -7.86 -0.77
N PRO A 171 -16.20 -8.87 0.10
CA PRO A 171 -16.53 -8.62 1.50
C PRO A 171 -15.50 -7.80 2.26
N LEU A 172 -14.20 -7.94 1.91
CA LEU A 172 -13.12 -7.19 2.56
C LEU A 172 -13.04 -5.74 2.09
N LYS A 173 -13.50 -5.44 0.87
CA LYS A 173 -13.51 -4.08 0.32
C LYS A 173 -14.76 -3.28 0.72
N VAL A 174 -15.83 -3.93 1.17
CA VAL A 174 -17.08 -3.25 1.58
C VAL A 174 -16.81 -2.21 2.67
N PHE A 175 -16.00 -2.54 3.66
CA PHE A 175 -15.69 -1.62 4.75
C PHE A 175 -14.97 -0.35 4.25
N GLU A 176 -14.02 -0.49 3.35
CA GLU A 176 -13.31 0.64 2.75
C GLU A 176 -14.27 1.49 1.90
N GLN A 177 -15.05 0.86 1.04
CA GLN A 177 -16.02 1.55 0.16
C GLN A 177 -17.08 2.34 0.95
N VAL A 178 -17.67 1.73 1.99
CA VAL A 178 -18.65 2.42 2.84
C VAL A 178 -17.99 3.56 3.62
N PHE A 179 -16.79 3.35 4.14
CA PHE A 179 -16.06 4.39 4.86
C PHE A 179 -15.68 5.57 3.97
N ASP A 180 -15.30 5.32 2.71
CA ASP A 180 -15.02 6.38 1.74
C ASP A 180 -16.27 7.21 1.42
N VAL A 181 -17.44 6.58 1.28
CA VAL A 181 -18.72 7.28 1.13
C VAL A 181 -19.03 8.12 2.37
N ILE A 182 -18.80 7.62 3.58
CA ILE A 182 -19.02 8.36 4.83
C ILE A 182 -18.09 9.58 4.89
N LYS A 183 -16.80 9.42 4.58
CA LYS A 183 -15.83 10.55 4.53
C LYS A 183 -16.23 11.60 3.48
N ASP A 184 -16.65 11.13 2.29
CA ASP A 184 -17.12 12.03 1.24
C ASP A 184 -18.35 12.84 1.70
N ARG A 185 -19.30 12.24 2.41
CA ARG A 185 -20.47 12.95 2.96
C ARG A 185 -20.11 13.99 4.01
N LYS A 186 -19.00 13.82 4.72
CA LYS A 186 -18.50 14.83 5.67
C LYS A 186 -17.94 16.06 4.94
N ILE A 187 -17.29 15.86 3.78
CA ILE A 187 -16.65 16.92 2.98
C ILE A 187 -17.65 17.55 2.01
N HIS A 188 -18.48 16.73 1.38
CA HIS A 188 -19.48 17.10 0.39
C HIS A 188 -20.88 16.69 0.88
N PRO A 189 -21.53 17.51 1.74
CA PRO A 189 -22.85 17.20 2.27
C PRO A 189 -23.90 17.04 1.17
N LYS A 190 -24.78 16.05 1.35
CA LYS A 190 -25.89 15.78 0.44
C LYS A 190 -27.21 15.90 1.18
N GLU A 191 -28.14 16.67 0.62
CA GLU A 191 -29.48 16.84 1.19
C GLU A 191 -30.20 15.51 1.38
N GLY A 192 -30.85 15.32 2.53
CA GLY A 192 -31.53 14.07 2.87
C GLY A 192 -30.64 12.93 3.30
N SER A 193 -29.32 13.12 3.37
CA SER A 193 -28.38 12.09 3.81
C SER A 193 -28.46 11.87 5.33
N TYR A 194 -28.69 10.62 5.74
CA TYR A 194 -28.62 10.21 7.14
C TYR A 194 -27.22 10.40 7.74
N THR A 195 -26.16 10.15 6.96
CA THR A 195 -24.78 10.40 7.38
C THR A 195 -24.57 11.87 7.75
N ASN A 196 -25.04 12.79 6.90
CA ASN A 196 -24.95 14.23 7.18
C ASN A 196 -25.76 14.63 8.42
N TYR A 197 -26.96 14.07 8.59
CA TYR A 197 -27.73 14.29 9.81
C TYR A 197 -26.95 13.89 11.07
N LEU A 198 -26.21 12.78 11.06
CA LEU A 198 -25.37 12.37 12.20
C LEU A 198 -24.24 13.37 12.46
N PHE A 199 -23.55 13.83 11.43
CA PHE A 199 -22.49 14.84 11.57
C PHE A 199 -23.06 16.19 12.08
N ASP A 200 -24.20 16.62 11.55
CA ASP A 200 -24.85 17.87 11.96
C ASP A 200 -25.32 17.84 13.44
N LYS A 201 -25.77 16.68 13.92
CA LYS A 201 -26.15 16.49 15.32
C LYS A 201 -24.95 16.30 16.26
N GLY A 202 -23.79 16.04 15.70
CA GLY A 202 -22.52 15.97 16.41
C GLY A 202 -22.29 14.68 17.19
N ILE A 203 -21.19 14.67 17.91
CA ILE A 203 -20.62 13.48 18.54
C ILE A 203 -21.60 12.77 19.50
N ASP A 204 -22.39 13.51 20.26
CA ASP A 204 -23.31 12.88 21.23
C ASP A 204 -24.38 12.04 20.55
N LYS A 205 -24.86 12.47 19.36
CA LYS A 205 -25.81 11.70 18.56
C LYS A 205 -25.17 10.45 17.97
N ILE A 206 -23.94 10.56 17.50
CA ILE A 206 -23.18 9.43 16.97
C ILE A 206 -22.95 8.38 18.06
N LEU A 207 -22.47 8.81 19.24
CA LEU A 207 -22.23 7.90 20.38
C LEU A 207 -23.52 7.27 20.90
N LYS A 208 -24.62 8.04 20.93
CA LYS A 208 -25.95 7.50 21.30
C LYS A 208 -26.33 6.35 20.35
N LYS A 209 -26.20 6.56 19.03
CA LYS A 209 -26.53 5.52 18.06
C LYS A 209 -25.63 4.30 18.21
N LEU A 210 -24.32 4.47 18.35
CA LEU A 210 -23.39 3.37 18.55
C LEU A 210 -23.76 2.53 19.79
N GLY A 211 -24.17 3.17 20.90
CA GLY A 211 -24.62 2.47 22.12
C GLY A 211 -25.95 1.75 21.93
N GLU A 212 -26.90 2.33 21.17
CA GLU A 212 -28.18 1.70 20.80
C GLU A 212 -27.92 0.40 20.02
N GLU A 213 -27.15 0.45 18.93
CA GLU A 213 -26.87 -0.71 18.08
C GLU A 213 -26.07 -1.80 18.84
N ALA A 214 -25.14 -1.41 19.71
CA ALA A 214 -24.43 -2.37 20.57
C ALA A 214 -25.39 -3.13 21.49
N THR A 215 -26.41 -2.45 22.00
CA THR A 215 -27.43 -3.07 22.86
C THR A 215 -28.35 -3.97 22.04
N GLU A 216 -28.74 -3.55 20.84
CA GLU A 216 -29.58 -4.32 19.92
C GLU A 216 -28.90 -5.60 19.46
N ILE A 217 -27.57 -5.58 19.23
CA ILE A 217 -26.77 -6.82 18.99
C ILE A 217 -26.93 -7.82 20.15
N VAL A 218 -26.83 -7.34 21.40
CA VAL A 218 -26.97 -8.21 22.60
C VAL A 218 -28.36 -8.84 22.67
N ILE A 219 -29.40 -8.07 22.34
CA ILE A 219 -30.79 -8.55 22.32
C ILE A 219 -30.97 -9.55 21.17
N ALA A 220 -30.58 -9.19 19.95
CA ALA A 220 -30.70 -10.01 18.76
C ALA A 220 -29.95 -11.34 18.90
N ALA A 221 -28.79 -11.36 19.59
CA ALA A 221 -28.01 -12.56 19.85
C ALA A 221 -28.75 -13.61 20.72
N LYS A 222 -29.81 -13.22 21.44
CA LYS A 222 -30.68 -14.12 22.22
C LYS A 222 -31.82 -14.69 21.40
N ASN A 223 -32.11 -14.13 20.23
CA ASN A 223 -33.17 -14.58 19.36
C ASN A 223 -32.69 -15.71 18.43
N PRO A 224 -33.55 -16.66 18.05
CA PRO A 224 -33.18 -17.74 17.15
C PRO A 224 -33.00 -17.28 15.68
N ASN A 225 -33.43 -16.05 15.35
CA ASN A 225 -33.36 -15.50 14.00
C ASN A 225 -32.01 -14.85 13.73
N ALA A 226 -31.13 -15.57 13.01
CA ALA A 226 -29.81 -15.08 12.66
C ALA A 226 -29.82 -13.83 11.74
N ASN A 227 -30.95 -13.46 11.13
CA ASN A 227 -31.01 -12.28 10.29
C ASN A 227 -31.05 -10.97 11.11
N GLU A 228 -31.71 -10.97 12.27
CA GLU A 228 -31.71 -9.81 13.16
C GLU A 228 -30.28 -9.41 13.55
N ILE A 229 -29.49 -10.36 14.05
CA ILE A 229 -28.12 -10.04 14.47
C ILE A 229 -27.24 -9.54 13.33
N LYS A 230 -27.49 -9.96 12.08
CA LYS A 230 -26.76 -9.43 10.92
C LYS A 230 -27.08 -7.94 10.70
N TYR A 231 -28.34 -7.53 10.83
CA TYR A 231 -28.74 -6.14 10.69
C TYR A 231 -28.10 -5.28 11.76
N GLU A 232 -28.20 -5.68 13.03
CA GLU A 232 -27.67 -4.91 14.15
C GLU A 232 -26.13 -4.81 14.10
N ILE A 233 -25.44 -5.88 13.69
CA ILE A 233 -23.99 -5.82 13.47
C ILE A 233 -23.65 -4.86 12.32
N SER A 234 -24.41 -4.87 11.24
CA SER A 234 -24.18 -3.97 10.10
C SER A 234 -24.37 -2.51 10.49
N ASP A 235 -25.43 -2.20 11.25
CA ASP A 235 -25.73 -0.85 11.74
C ASP A 235 -24.67 -0.38 12.76
N PHE A 236 -24.24 -1.25 13.66
CA PHE A 236 -23.15 -0.97 14.56
C PHE A 236 -21.85 -0.63 13.81
N MET A 237 -21.48 -1.45 12.82
CA MET A 237 -20.28 -1.21 11.99
C MET A 237 -20.39 0.12 11.22
N TYR A 238 -21.57 0.45 10.69
CA TYR A 238 -21.82 1.71 10.02
C TYR A 238 -21.64 2.91 10.97
N HIS A 239 -22.24 2.90 12.15
CA HIS A 239 -22.13 3.98 13.13
C HIS A 239 -20.70 4.09 13.71
N MET A 240 -19.99 2.96 13.82
CA MET A 240 -18.57 2.96 14.17
C MET A 240 -17.73 3.66 13.10
N MET A 241 -17.97 3.42 11.80
CA MET A 241 -17.30 4.13 10.72
C MET A 241 -17.62 5.63 10.71
N VAL A 242 -18.85 6.03 11.05
CA VAL A 242 -19.19 7.46 11.23
C VAL A 242 -18.38 8.07 12.36
N LEU A 243 -18.25 7.37 13.51
CA LEU A 243 -17.40 7.81 14.62
C LEU A 243 -15.93 7.92 14.21
N MET A 244 -15.41 6.94 13.48
CA MET A 244 -14.04 6.97 12.96
C MET A 244 -13.82 8.20 12.08
N ALA A 245 -14.72 8.48 11.14
CA ALA A 245 -14.65 9.66 10.29
C ALA A 245 -14.74 10.97 11.10
N GLU A 246 -15.57 11.03 12.15
CA GLU A 246 -15.68 12.18 13.04
C GLU A 246 -14.38 12.44 13.80
N LYS A 247 -13.69 11.40 14.22
CA LYS A 247 -12.41 11.45 14.95
C LYS A 247 -11.17 11.44 14.06
N ASN A 248 -11.33 11.38 12.74
CA ASN A 248 -10.25 11.23 11.76
C ASN A 248 -9.37 9.99 12.00
N ILE A 249 -9.99 8.90 12.45
CA ILE A 249 -9.32 7.59 12.65
C ILE A 249 -9.49 6.78 11.37
N THR A 250 -8.44 6.10 10.95
CA THR A 250 -8.41 5.27 9.72
C THR A 250 -8.56 3.78 10.03
N TRP A 251 -8.95 2.99 9.02
CA TRP A 251 -8.91 1.53 9.12
C TRP A 251 -7.50 1.00 9.37
N GLU A 252 -6.47 1.66 8.82
CA GLU A 252 -5.08 1.28 9.01
C GLU A 252 -4.66 1.36 10.48
N GLU A 253 -5.07 2.41 11.20
CA GLU A 253 -4.81 2.57 12.63
C GLU A 253 -5.55 1.51 13.46
N ILE A 254 -6.84 1.27 13.17
CA ILE A 254 -7.63 0.25 13.87
C ILE A 254 -7.08 -1.16 13.64
N THR A 255 -6.78 -1.51 12.39
CA THR A 255 -6.28 -2.86 12.06
C THR A 255 -4.86 -3.07 12.54
N SER A 256 -4.02 -2.03 12.58
CA SER A 256 -2.68 -2.09 13.18
C SER A 256 -2.77 -2.43 14.67
N GLU A 257 -3.64 -1.73 15.43
CA GLU A 257 -3.86 -2.01 16.84
C GLU A 257 -4.41 -3.42 17.08
N LEU A 258 -5.35 -3.85 16.23
CA LEU A 258 -5.94 -5.18 16.34
C LEU A 258 -4.92 -6.29 16.05
N ALA A 259 -4.01 -6.08 15.10
CA ALA A 259 -2.98 -7.05 14.73
C ALA A 259 -1.92 -7.28 15.83
N HIS A 260 -1.82 -6.37 16.80
CA HIS A 260 -0.88 -6.47 17.93
C HIS A 260 -1.51 -7.11 19.18
N ARG A 261 -2.76 -7.56 19.11
CA ARG A 261 -3.47 -8.28 20.19
C ARG A 261 -3.40 -9.79 20.02
#